data_02f847ea01a71b1da683f371cd8a1788
#
_entry.id   02f847ea01a71b1da683f371cd8a1788
#
_cell.length_a   1.000
_cell.length_b   1.000
_cell.length_c   1.000
_cell.angle_alpha   90.00
_cell.angle_beta   90.00
_cell.angle_gamma   90.00
#
_symmetry.space_group_name_H-M   'P 1'
#
loop_
_entity.id
_entity.type
_entity.pdbx_description
1 polymer ?
#
loop_
_entity_poly.entity_id
_entity_poly.type
_entity_poly.pdbx_seq_one_letter_code
_entity_poly.pdbx_strand_id
1 'polypeptide(L)'
;MIDKDFKEDVEKKVGKVTEYSEPELLKHLVEPHLKKSKKVEDKDVEKIVEDIKILHRLCTGPSHKYIWAFAMHHSQINEKDPLNFFVMLDKTTIINPVIVKHSEYTKDSKEACMSFRGMEPIIVQRWQKCEVEYQTIMIDPKDKDKYKLSSVLKESISGHRAFEFQHEIDHGDAKFIYKLNENIK
;
A
#
# COMPACT_ATOMS: atom_id res chain seq x y z
N MET A 1 -7.30 -5.78 -16.44
CA MET A 1 -7.40 -7.22 -16.12
C MET A 1 -6.02 -7.64 -15.67
N ILE A 2 -5.80 -7.81 -14.36
CA ILE A 2 -4.50 -8.21 -13.80
C ILE A 2 -4.29 -9.66 -14.22
N ASP A 3 -3.11 -9.93 -14.75
CA ASP A 3 -2.73 -11.26 -15.25
C ASP A 3 -2.94 -12.31 -14.14
N LYS A 4 -3.82 -13.28 -14.40
CA LYS A 4 -4.18 -14.33 -13.46
C LYS A 4 -2.96 -15.20 -13.13
N ASP A 5 -2.06 -15.34 -14.09
CA ASP A 5 -0.84 -16.13 -13.97
C ASP A 5 0.17 -15.49 -13.00
N PHE A 6 0.18 -14.14 -12.90
CA PHE A 6 1.01 -13.43 -11.94
C PHE A 6 0.58 -13.70 -10.48
N LYS A 7 -0.75 -13.70 -10.21
CA LYS A 7 -1.26 -14.00 -8.86
C LYS A 7 -0.87 -15.43 -8.43
N GLU A 8 -0.99 -16.41 -9.32
CA GLU A 8 -0.64 -17.81 -9.02
C GLU A 8 0.88 -18.01 -8.88
N ASP A 9 1.70 -17.30 -9.63
CA ASP A 9 3.16 -17.45 -9.58
C ASP A 9 3.77 -16.76 -8.35
N VAL A 10 3.24 -15.62 -7.96
CA VAL A 10 3.57 -14.98 -6.66
C VAL A 10 3.19 -15.91 -5.50
N GLU A 11 2.02 -16.54 -5.53
CA GLU A 11 1.61 -17.52 -4.52
C GLU A 11 2.50 -18.77 -4.48
N LYS A 12 2.98 -19.26 -5.63
CA LYS A 12 3.89 -20.41 -5.71
C LYS A 12 5.32 -20.09 -5.27
N LYS A 13 5.86 -18.91 -5.63
CA LYS A 13 7.22 -18.48 -5.27
C LYS A 13 7.32 -17.91 -3.85
N VAL A 14 6.23 -17.37 -3.33
CA VAL A 14 6.15 -16.84 -1.95
C VAL A 14 6.31 -17.95 -0.90
N GLY A 15 6.24 -19.26 -1.31
CA GLY A 15 6.29 -20.37 -0.38
C GLY A 15 5.15 -20.33 0.64
N LYS A 16 5.00 -21.37 1.45
CA LYS A 16 4.09 -21.33 2.61
C LYS A 16 4.33 -20.06 3.38
N VAL A 17 3.37 -19.13 3.36
CA VAL A 17 3.42 -17.89 4.14
C VAL A 17 3.72 -18.30 5.59
N THR A 18 4.90 -17.93 6.08
CA THR A 18 5.28 -18.17 7.46
C THR A 18 4.19 -17.57 8.34
N GLU A 19 3.62 -18.37 9.23
CA GLU A 19 2.66 -17.87 10.21
C GLU A 19 3.42 -16.98 11.17
N TYR A 20 3.29 -15.65 11.01
CA TYR A 20 3.78 -14.71 12.00
C TYR A 20 2.81 -14.65 13.17
N SER A 21 3.33 -14.65 14.38
CA SER A 21 2.54 -14.24 15.54
C SER A 21 2.21 -12.74 15.45
N GLU A 22 1.13 -12.31 16.11
CA GLU A 22 0.76 -10.89 16.15
C GLU A 22 1.92 -9.98 16.59
N PRO A 23 2.66 -10.26 17.67
CA PRO A 23 3.80 -9.43 18.07
C PRO A 23 4.94 -9.37 17.06
N GLU A 24 5.20 -10.46 16.33
CA GLU A 24 6.23 -10.48 15.29
C GLU A 24 5.83 -9.62 14.10
N LEU A 25 4.57 -9.70 13.66
CA LEU A 25 4.06 -8.92 12.55
C LEU A 25 4.07 -7.42 12.88
N LEU A 26 3.66 -7.04 14.10
CA LEU A 26 3.62 -5.66 14.54
C LEU A 26 4.99 -5.00 14.70
N LYS A 27 6.06 -5.77 14.87
CA LYS A 27 7.44 -5.23 14.91
C LYS A 27 7.88 -4.61 13.59
N HIS A 28 7.25 -4.93 12.48
CA HIS A 28 7.54 -4.31 11.19
C HIS A 28 6.97 -2.90 11.06
N LEU A 29 5.95 -2.54 11.86
CA LEU A 29 5.39 -1.18 11.82
C LEU A 29 6.36 -0.19 12.44
N VAL A 30 6.59 0.91 11.72
CA VAL A 30 7.41 2.02 12.19
C VAL A 30 6.53 3.19 12.64
N GLU A 31 7.10 4.08 13.46
CA GLU A 31 6.43 5.31 13.87
C GLU A 31 6.14 6.23 12.67
N PRO A 32 5.02 6.95 12.67
CA PRO A 32 4.71 7.91 11.63
C PRO A 32 5.81 8.96 11.48
N HIS A 33 6.22 9.24 10.26
CA HIS A 33 7.30 10.19 9.97
C HIS A 33 6.98 11.09 8.77
N LEU A 34 7.62 12.25 8.69
CA LEU A 34 7.37 13.27 7.66
C LEU A 34 8.28 13.13 6.42
N LYS A 35 8.77 11.93 6.14
CA LYS A 35 9.63 11.68 4.98
C LYS A 35 8.79 11.20 3.81
N LYS A 36 8.84 11.94 2.70
CA LYS A 36 8.18 11.52 1.46
C LYS A 36 8.83 10.29 0.85
N SER A 37 8.01 9.45 0.28
CA SER A 37 8.43 8.24 -0.41
C SER A 37 9.06 8.56 -1.76
N LYS A 38 10.11 7.84 -2.09
CA LYS A 38 10.78 7.92 -3.39
C LYS A 38 10.07 7.05 -4.42
N LYS A 39 10.17 7.46 -5.67
CA LYS A 39 9.69 6.64 -6.79
C LYS A 39 10.41 5.29 -6.82
N VAL A 40 9.65 4.21 -7.03
CA VAL A 40 10.19 2.88 -7.30
C VAL A 40 10.71 2.83 -8.72
N GLU A 41 11.92 2.30 -8.91
CA GLU A 41 12.54 2.04 -10.20
C GLU A 41 12.73 0.53 -10.42
N ASP A 42 13.00 0.08 -11.64
CA ASP A 42 13.20 -1.35 -11.93
C ASP A 42 14.28 -2.02 -11.06
N LYS A 43 15.34 -1.29 -10.69
CA LYS A 43 16.40 -1.76 -9.79
C LYS A 43 15.93 -2.07 -8.36
N ASP A 44 14.79 -1.52 -7.95
CA ASP A 44 14.24 -1.68 -6.61
C ASP A 44 13.32 -2.90 -6.52
N VAL A 45 12.81 -3.39 -7.66
CA VAL A 45 11.73 -4.39 -7.72
C VAL A 45 12.06 -5.65 -6.93
N GLU A 46 13.26 -6.20 -7.13
CA GLU A 46 13.68 -7.43 -6.42
C GLU A 46 13.74 -7.23 -4.89
N LYS A 47 14.12 -6.03 -4.45
CA LYS A 47 14.27 -5.71 -3.03
C LYS A 47 12.92 -5.57 -2.32
N ILE A 48 11.90 -5.05 -3.02
CA ILE A 48 10.59 -4.78 -2.41
C ILE A 48 9.68 -6.02 -2.34
N VAL A 49 10.06 -7.14 -2.93
CA VAL A 49 9.23 -8.36 -2.91
C VAL A 49 8.93 -8.84 -1.50
N GLU A 50 9.93 -8.83 -0.59
CA GLU A 50 9.72 -9.21 0.81
C GLU A 50 8.87 -8.17 1.55
N ASP A 51 9.08 -6.89 1.30
CA ASP A 51 8.28 -5.82 1.91
C ASP A 51 6.80 -5.91 1.47
N ILE A 52 6.54 -6.28 0.21
CA ILE A 52 5.19 -6.55 -0.29
C ILE A 52 4.52 -7.69 0.49
N LYS A 53 5.25 -8.77 0.77
CA LYS A 53 4.72 -9.90 1.58
C LYS A 53 4.38 -9.46 3.00
N ILE A 54 5.25 -8.68 3.63
CA ILE A 54 5.03 -8.14 4.97
C ILE A 54 3.78 -7.25 4.99
N LEU A 55 3.64 -6.34 4.04
CA LEU A 55 2.48 -5.45 3.93
C LEU A 55 1.18 -6.22 3.72
N HIS A 56 1.18 -7.23 2.84
CA HIS A 56 0.02 -8.11 2.69
C HIS A 56 -0.34 -8.83 3.97
N ARG A 57 0.67 -9.27 4.72
CA ARG A 57 0.44 -9.93 5.99
C ARG A 57 -0.13 -8.98 7.03
N LEU A 58 0.31 -7.73 7.03
CA LEU A 58 -0.27 -6.67 7.88
C LEU A 58 -1.73 -6.37 7.52
N CYS A 59 -2.10 -6.40 6.24
CA CYS A 59 -3.51 -6.25 5.85
C CYS A 59 -4.38 -7.37 6.41
N THR A 60 -3.93 -8.62 6.31
CA THR A 60 -4.73 -9.81 6.68
C THR A 60 -4.63 -10.19 8.16
N GLY A 61 -3.67 -9.64 8.89
CA GLY A 61 -3.38 -10.03 10.27
C GLY A 61 -2.80 -11.45 10.41
N PRO A 62 -2.41 -11.86 11.63
CA PRO A 62 -1.67 -13.10 11.86
C PRO A 62 -2.47 -14.36 11.56
N SER A 63 -3.78 -14.35 11.79
CA SER A 63 -4.64 -15.53 11.68
C SER A 63 -5.49 -15.56 10.42
N HIS A 64 -5.40 -14.56 9.54
CA HIS A 64 -6.34 -14.32 8.43
C HIS A 64 -7.83 -14.29 8.84
N LYS A 65 -8.13 -14.27 10.14
CA LYS A 65 -9.50 -14.23 10.65
C LYS A 65 -10.10 -12.84 10.68
N TYR A 66 -9.24 -11.82 10.75
CA TYR A 66 -9.63 -10.42 10.84
C TYR A 66 -8.85 -9.60 9.84
N ILE A 67 -9.54 -8.71 9.15
CA ILE A 67 -8.91 -7.70 8.31
C ILE A 67 -8.36 -6.61 9.24
N TRP A 68 -7.05 -6.35 9.17
CA TRP A 68 -6.43 -5.27 9.93
C TRP A 68 -6.42 -3.96 9.14
N ALA A 69 -6.20 -4.05 7.83
CA ALA A 69 -6.23 -2.90 6.95
C ALA A 69 -6.70 -3.30 5.54
N PHE A 70 -7.35 -2.38 4.84
CA PHE A 70 -7.74 -2.57 3.44
C PHE A 70 -6.58 -2.31 2.49
N ALA A 71 -5.63 -1.47 2.90
CA ALA A 71 -4.38 -1.21 2.21
C ALA A 71 -3.28 -0.83 3.21
N MET A 72 -2.01 -0.94 2.78
CA MET A 72 -0.85 -0.59 3.59
C MET A 72 0.25 -0.03 2.70
N HIS A 73 0.78 1.15 3.04
CA HIS A 73 1.87 1.81 2.32
C HIS A 73 3.25 1.41 2.87
N HIS A 74 4.26 1.37 2.00
CA HIS A 74 5.63 1.01 2.35
C HIS A 74 6.25 1.91 3.44
N SER A 75 5.87 3.19 3.51
CA SER A 75 6.33 4.09 4.58
C SER A 75 5.92 3.63 5.98
N GLN A 76 4.94 2.75 6.11
CA GLN A 76 4.49 2.23 7.41
C GLN A 76 5.40 1.11 7.95
N ILE A 77 6.30 0.58 7.12
CA ILE A 77 7.29 -0.44 7.52
C ILE A 77 8.74 0.00 7.27
N ASN A 78 8.95 1.12 6.58
CA ASN A 78 10.29 1.63 6.27
C ASN A 78 10.35 3.16 6.44
N GLU A 79 10.93 3.61 7.55
CA GLU A 79 11.10 5.06 7.85
C GLU A 79 12.33 5.68 7.17
N LYS A 80 13.38 4.87 6.93
CA LYS A 80 14.67 5.38 6.48
C LYS A 80 14.66 5.74 5.01
N ASP A 81 14.08 4.88 4.20
CA ASP A 81 14.06 5.03 2.74
C ASP A 81 12.73 4.54 2.13
N PRO A 82 11.60 5.19 2.48
CA PRO A 82 10.30 4.77 2.00
C PRO A 82 10.19 4.90 0.48
N LEU A 83 9.63 3.88 -0.16
CA LEU A 83 9.35 3.83 -1.59
C LEU A 83 7.86 4.03 -1.83
N ASN A 84 7.51 4.65 -2.95
CA ASN A 84 6.14 5.03 -3.27
C ASN A 84 5.35 3.83 -3.83
N PHE A 85 4.95 2.93 -2.95
CA PHE A 85 4.03 1.85 -3.27
C PHE A 85 3.20 1.44 -2.05
N PHE A 86 2.07 0.85 -2.31
CA PHE A 86 1.23 0.21 -1.32
C PHE A 86 0.65 -1.10 -1.84
N VAL A 87 0.18 -1.92 -0.93
CA VAL A 87 -0.55 -3.14 -1.24
C VAL A 87 -1.99 -3.01 -0.79
N MET A 88 -2.90 -3.64 -1.51
CA MET A 88 -4.30 -3.71 -1.15
C MET A 88 -4.64 -5.10 -0.59
N LEU A 89 -5.72 -5.20 0.18
CA LEU A 89 -6.18 -6.45 0.77
C LEU A 89 -6.44 -7.54 -0.29
N ASP A 90 -6.83 -7.17 -1.51
CA ASP A 90 -7.04 -8.08 -2.64
C ASP A 90 -5.73 -8.58 -3.28
N LYS A 91 -4.59 -8.30 -2.64
CA LYS A 91 -3.22 -8.62 -3.08
C LYS A 91 -2.73 -7.81 -4.29
N THR A 92 -3.42 -6.77 -4.69
CA THR A 92 -2.94 -5.87 -5.73
C THR A 92 -1.81 -5.00 -5.16
N THR A 93 -0.67 -4.95 -5.86
CA THR A 93 0.43 -4.03 -5.54
C THR A 93 0.35 -2.82 -6.46
N ILE A 94 0.24 -1.64 -5.87
CA ILE A 94 0.12 -0.35 -6.54
C ILE A 94 1.44 0.40 -6.39
N ILE A 95 2.13 0.64 -7.50
CA ILE A 95 3.47 1.24 -7.52
C ILE A 95 3.43 2.59 -8.22
N ASN A 96 4.06 3.59 -7.61
CA ASN A 96 4.13 4.96 -8.12
C ASN A 96 2.74 5.55 -8.43
N PRO A 97 1.75 5.43 -7.55
CA PRO A 97 0.41 5.92 -7.80
C PRO A 97 0.36 7.45 -7.93
N VAL A 98 -0.45 7.92 -8.87
CA VAL A 98 -0.74 9.35 -9.07
C VAL A 98 -2.23 9.52 -9.35
N ILE A 99 -2.88 10.45 -8.67
CA ILE A 99 -4.23 10.90 -9.04
C ILE A 99 -4.07 11.95 -10.14
N VAL A 100 -4.54 11.62 -11.35
CA VAL A 100 -4.45 12.53 -12.52
C VAL A 100 -5.70 13.37 -12.70
N LYS A 101 -6.83 12.91 -12.14
CA LYS A 101 -8.10 13.63 -12.15
C LYS A 101 -8.99 13.17 -11.02
N HIS A 102 -9.84 14.02 -10.52
CA HIS A 102 -10.81 13.70 -9.47
C HIS A 102 -12.13 14.41 -9.65
N SER A 103 -13.17 13.97 -8.92
CA SER A 103 -14.47 14.64 -8.86
C SER A 103 -14.34 16.03 -8.24
N GLU A 104 -15.23 16.93 -8.61
CA GLU A 104 -15.31 18.28 -8.01
C GLU A 104 -15.82 18.24 -6.56
N TYR A 105 -16.57 17.21 -6.20
CA TYR A 105 -17.14 17.04 -4.86
C TYR A 105 -16.42 15.96 -4.07
N THR A 106 -16.43 16.14 -2.77
CA THR A 106 -15.93 15.17 -1.78
C THR A 106 -17.09 14.47 -1.07
N LYS A 107 -16.77 13.40 -0.36
CA LYS A 107 -17.65 12.73 0.58
C LYS A 107 -16.92 12.42 1.88
N ASP A 108 -17.70 12.26 2.94
CA ASP A 108 -17.24 11.79 4.21
C ASP A 108 -16.75 10.34 4.09
N SER A 109 -15.53 10.10 4.52
CA SER A 109 -14.92 8.79 4.71
C SER A 109 -14.55 8.64 6.18
N LYS A 110 -15.06 7.60 6.84
CA LYS A 110 -14.67 7.26 8.21
C LYS A 110 -13.42 6.38 8.15
N GLU A 111 -12.29 6.93 8.57
CA GLU A 111 -10.98 6.31 8.40
C GLU A 111 -10.26 6.09 9.73
N ALA A 112 -9.54 4.98 9.81
CA ALA A 112 -8.52 4.67 10.81
C ALA A 112 -7.21 4.36 10.09
N CYS A 113 -6.09 4.40 10.80
CA CYS A 113 -4.78 4.14 10.22
C CYS A 113 -3.94 3.26 11.13
N MET A 114 -3.32 2.23 10.58
CA MET A 114 -2.45 1.32 11.32
C MET A 114 -1.20 1.98 11.92
N SER A 115 -0.76 3.12 11.38
CA SER A 115 0.31 3.94 11.96
C SER A 115 -0.12 4.62 13.27
N PHE A 116 -1.42 4.69 13.56
CA PHE A 116 -1.99 5.35 14.75
C PHE A 116 -2.93 4.39 15.49
N ARG A 117 -2.42 3.21 15.80
CA ARG A 117 -3.19 2.18 16.51
C ARG A 117 -3.72 2.68 17.84
N GLY A 118 -4.98 2.36 18.12
CA GLY A 118 -5.66 2.77 19.35
C GLY A 118 -6.28 4.17 19.29
N MET A 119 -6.12 4.91 18.19
CA MET A 119 -6.86 6.14 17.95
C MET A 119 -8.23 5.82 17.35
N GLU A 120 -9.25 6.58 17.77
CA GLU A 120 -10.61 6.45 17.24
C GLU A 120 -10.65 6.87 15.76
N PRO A 121 -11.44 6.19 14.92
CA PRO A 121 -11.63 6.59 13.53
C PRO A 121 -12.17 8.01 13.42
N ILE A 122 -11.69 8.77 12.46
CA ILE A 122 -12.12 10.16 12.18
C ILE A 122 -12.78 10.28 10.82
N ILE A 123 -13.53 11.36 10.61
CA ILE A 123 -14.12 11.69 9.32
C ILE A 123 -13.13 12.53 8.52
N VAL A 124 -12.84 12.06 7.30
CA VAL A 124 -11.95 12.72 6.33
C VAL A 124 -12.74 13.00 5.06
N GLN A 125 -12.54 14.17 4.45
CA GLN A 125 -13.13 14.50 3.16
C GLN A 125 -12.30 13.88 2.03
N ARG A 126 -12.93 13.02 1.21
CA ARG A 126 -12.29 12.33 0.10
C ARG A 126 -13.04 12.55 -1.22
N TRP A 127 -12.32 12.70 -2.30
CA TRP A 127 -12.92 12.70 -3.63
C TRP A 127 -13.64 11.39 -3.91
N GLN A 128 -14.90 11.47 -4.33
CA GLN A 128 -15.75 10.32 -4.60
C GLN A 128 -15.27 9.47 -5.78
N LYS A 129 -14.65 10.11 -6.77
CA LYS A 129 -14.10 9.46 -7.98
C LYS A 129 -12.74 10.02 -8.28
N CYS A 130 -11.82 9.13 -8.70
CA CYS A 130 -10.49 9.49 -9.16
C CYS A 130 -10.15 8.72 -10.43
N GLU A 131 -9.42 9.38 -11.33
CA GLU A 131 -8.64 8.71 -12.37
C GLU A 131 -7.22 8.59 -11.84
N VAL A 132 -6.67 7.39 -11.81
CA VAL A 132 -5.35 7.10 -11.25
C VAL A 132 -4.45 6.46 -12.30
N GLU A 133 -3.18 6.81 -12.22
CA GLU A 133 -2.11 6.15 -12.96
C GLU A 133 -1.18 5.47 -11.96
N TYR A 134 -0.77 4.25 -12.27
CA TYR A 134 0.15 3.47 -11.43
C TYR A 134 0.84 2.38 -12.24
N GLN A 135 1.81 1.74 -11.64
CA GLN A 135 2.47 0.54 -12.15
C GLN A 135 2.22 -0.63 -11.20
N THR A 136 2.49 -1.83 -11.64
CA THR A 136 2.52 -3.03 -10.81
C THR A 136 3.77 -3.84 -11.12
N ILE A 137 4.02 -4.89 -10.36
CA ILE A 137 5.09 -5.84 -10.65
C ILE A 137 4.59 -6.87 -11.66
N MET A 138 5.43 -7.22 -12.60
CA MET A 138 5.21 -8.30 -13.55
C MET A 138 6.48 -9.14 -13.72
N ILE A 139 6.31 -10.39 -14.15
CA ILE A 139 7.44 -11.23 -14.53
C ILE A 139 8.07 -10.64 -15.80
N ASP A 140 9.41 -10.57 -15.86
CA ASP A 140 10.08 -10.11 -17.07
C ASP A 140 9.86 -11.12 -18.21
N PRO A 141 9.23 -10.72 -19.34
CA PRO A 141 9.03 -11.62 -20.49
C PRO A 141 10.32 -12.19 -21.06
N LYS A 142 11.47 -11.55 -20.80
CA LYS A 142 12.81 -11.98 -21.27
C LYS A 142 13.53 -12.90 -20.29
N ASP A 143 13.15 -12.83 -19.01
CA ASP A 143 13.78 -13.62 -17.95
C ASP A 143 12.72 -13.95 -16.89
N LYS A 144 12.17 -15.15 -16.95
CA LYS A 144 11.08 -15.60 -16.09
C LYS A 144 11.45 -15.69 -14.59
N ASP A 145 12.71 -15.57 -14.27
CA ASP A 145 13.20 -15.56 -12.89
C ASP A 145 13.32 -14.14 -12.31
N LYS A 146 13.06 -13.12 -13.14
CA LYS A 146 13.14 -11.71 -12.74
C LYS A 146 11.79 -11.01 -12.79
N TYR A 147 11.67 -10.01 -11.95
CA TYR A 147 10.55 -9.10 -11.91
C TYR A 147 10.93 -7.74 -12.48
N LYS A 148 9.95 -7.05 -13.02
CA LYS A 148 10.08 -5.67 -13.47
C LYS A 148 8.79 -4.89 -13.26
N LEU A 149 8.85 -3.57 -13.43
CA LEU A 149 7.66 -2.74 -13.45
C LEU A 149 6.86 -2.94 -14.73
N SER A 150 5.53 -2.93 -14.60
CA SER A 150 4.65 -2.88 -15.77
C SER A 150 4.77 -1.53 -16.49
N SER A 151 4.19 -1.42 -17.68
CA SER A 151 3.80 -0.13 -18.22
C SER A 151 2.84 0.59 -17.27
N VAL A 152 2.70 1.91 -17.42
CA VAL A 152 1.73 2.67 -16.63
C VAL A 152 0.31 2.21 -16.98
N LEU A 153 -0.42 1.85 -15.96
CA LEU A 153 -1.83 1.49 -16.00
C LEU A 153 -2.67 2.72 -15.65
N LYS A 154 -3.86 2.80 -16.22
CA LYS A 154 -4.84 3.84 -15.91
C LYS A 154 -6.13 3.20 -15.45
N GLU A 155 -6.68 3.68 -14.35
CA GLU A 155 -7.91 3.16 -13.78
C GLU A 155 -8.81 4.31 -13.32
N SER A 156 -10.13 4.17 -13.56
CA SER A 156 -11.13 5.04 -12.95
C SER A 156 -11.72 4.33 -11.74
N ILE A 157 -11.50 4.88 -10.56
CA ILE A 157 -11.90 4.32 -9.27
C ILE A 157 -12.94 5.20 -8.59
N SER A 158 -13.78 4.60 -7.75
CA SER A 158 -14.82 5.33 -7.02
C SER A 158 -15.16 4.67 -5.68
N GLY A 159 -15.83 5.43 -4.80
CA GLY A 159 -16.27 4.96 -3.49
C GLY A 159 -15.09 4.56 -2.60
N HIS A 160 -15.23 3.47 -1.85
CA HIS A 160 -14.21 3.02 -0.90
C HIS A 160 -12.84 2.83 -1.54
N ARG A 161 -12.77 2.24 -2.75
CA ARG A 161 -11.49 2.08 -3.45
C ARG A 161 -10.81 3.42 -3.73
N ALA A 162 -11.56 4.46 -4.09
CA ALA A 162 -10.99 5.81 -4.27
C ALA A 162 -10.51 6.41 -2.94
N PHE A 163 -11.19 6.13 -1.83
CA PHE A 163 -10.79 6.61 -0.50
C PHE A 163 -9.52 5.92 -0.01
N GLU A 164 -9.42 4.60 -0.19
CA GLU A 164 -8.22 3.81 0.13
C GLU A 164 -7.00 4.31 -0.66
N PHE A 165 -7.13 4.52 -1.98
CA PHE A 165 -6.05 5.07 -2.79
C PHE A 165 -5.59 6.45 -2.30
N GLN A 166 -6.52 7.35 -1.96
CA GLN A 166 -6.19 8.67 -1.43
C GLN A 166 -5.46 8.59 -0.08
N HIS A 167 -5.89 7.67 0.80
CA HIS A 167 -5.25 7.43 2.09
C HIS A 167 -3.79 6.96 1.92
N GLU A 168 -3.56 6.00 1.02
CA GLU A 168 -2.22 5.45 0.79
C GLU A 168 -1.30 6.42 0.03
N ILE A 169 -1.84 7.23 -0.90
CA ILE A 169 -1.09 8.30 -1.55
C ILE A 169 -0.70 9.38 -0.54
N ASP A 170 -1.57 9.71 0.42
CA ASP A 170 -1.22 10.63 1.50
C ASP A 170 -0.03 10.11 2.32
N HIS A 171 0.04 8.80 2.63
CA HIS A 171 1.21 8.19 3.25
C HIS A 171 2.49 8.37 2.43
N GLY A 172 2.41 8.18 1.11
CA GLY A 172 3.53 8.43 0.19
C GLY A 172 4.01 9.86 0.21
N ASP A 173 3.10 10.81 0.39
CA ASP A 173 3.35 12.25 0.51
C ASP A 173 3.74 12.69 1.91
N ALA A 174 3.90 11.78 2.88
CA ALA A 174 4.11 12.06 4.30
C ALA A 174 2.98 12.88 4.93
N LYS A 175 1.75 12.65 4.49
CA LYS A 175 0.53 13.19 5.05
C LYS A 175 -0.20 12.11 5.83
N PHE A 176 -0.91 12.52 6.89
CA PHE A 176 -1.64 11.59 7.74
C PHE A 176 -3.03 12.15 8.02
N ILE A 177 -3.99 11.26 8.25
CA ILE A 177 -5.35 11.63 8.64
C ILE A 177 -5.39 12.28 10.02
N TYR A 178 -4.45 11.92 10.91
CA TYR A 178 -4.24 12.58 12.20
C TYR A 178 -3.09 13.58 12.09
N LYS A 179 -3.21 14.72 12.78
CA LYS A 179 -2.10 15.64 12.91
C LYS A 179 -1.01 14.99 13.76
N LEU A 180 0.19 14.89 13.22
CA LEU A 180 1.36 14.62 14.04
C LEU A 180 1.51 15.82 14.98
N ASN A 181 1.39 15.59 16.27
CA ASN A 181 1.72 16.62 17.23
C ASN A 181 3.21 16.97 17.06
N GLU A 182 3.52 18.24 16.83
CA GLU A 182 4.89 18.75 16.69
C GLU A 182 5.77 18.48 17.93
N ASN A 183 5.19 17.90 18.98
CA ASN A 183 5.80 17.58 20.26
C ASN A 183 6.16 16.09 20.45
N ILE A 184 6.02 15.24 19.44
CA ILE A 184 6.61 13.88 19.49
C ILE A 184 8.05 14.02 19.00
N LYS A 185 8.92 14.40 19.94
CA LYS A 185 10.38 14.33 19.80
C LYS A 185 10.86 13.03 20.38
#